data_68bba8807c54995822921545ad253646
#
_entry.id   68bba8807c54995822921545ad253646
#
_cell.length_a   1.000
_cell.length_b   1.000
_cell.length_c   1.000
_cell.angle_alpha   90.00
_cell.angle_beta   90.00
_cell.angle_gamma   90.00
#
_symmetry.space_group_name_H-M   'P 1'
#
loop_
_entity.id
_entity.type
_entity.pdbx_description
1 polymer ?
#
loop_
_entity_poly.entity_id
_entity_poly.type
_entity_poly.pdbx_seq_one_letter_code
_entity_poly.pdbx_strand_id
1 'polypeptide(L)'
;MNACDESVVSASERAGKPVHASTATQAHTPPSASSGRGFDRWLLLRLRAALGNPDFDFAVRDSARITCTAAPVASVTFASRATLLSILTDPWVRFGDAYSAGDVQIDGDLVWLLEAVYRAGGMGKKRASLFRRALTLRHRNTRAGSRENIHHHYDIGNEFYALWLGETMAYTCAYYPTPEATLDQAQIAKMDHVSRKLRLKPGESVVEAGCGWGVFALHMARHYGVRVRAFNISHEQIAYARERAARAGLARQVEYVEDDYRSITGEYDAFVSVGMLEHVGVKNYETLGRIAHSSMGSNGRGLIHSIGRNSPARLQPWIEKRIFPGAHPPALSEMAHIFEPWELSILDVENLRLHYAQTLRHWLAGYELASERVRAMFDEKFVRMWRLYLAGSVAAFSTGTLQLFQVLFAPRGNNDIAWTRRHLYTP
;
A
#
# COMPACT_ATOMS: atom_id res chain seq x y z
N MET A 1 -45.74 -38.73 29.86
CA MET A 1 -45.68 -40.19 30.10
C MET A 1 -44.40 -40.67 29.43
N ASN A 2 -43.55 -41.12 30.31
CA ASN A 2 -42.40 -42.02 30.15
C ASN A 2 -41.28 -41.56 29.17
N ALA A 3 -40.16 -41.17 29.65
CA ALA A 3 -39.16 -41.72 30.60
C ALA A 3 -38.13 -42.58 29.87
N CYS A 4 -36.86 -42.11 30.03
CA CYS A 4 -35.62 -42.85 30.19
C CYS A 4 -35.15 -43.74 29.03
N ASP A 5 -33.95 -43.57 28.52
CA ASP A 5 -32.80 -44.24 29.14
C ASP A 5 -31.44 -43.65 28.70
N GLU A 6 -30.55 -43.57 29.68
CA GLU A 6 -29.13 -43.25 29.56
C GLU A 6 -28.34 -44.45 29.01
N SER A 7 -27.37 -44.21 28.17
CA SER A 7 -26.16 -45.04 28.18
C SER A 7 -24.93 -44.23 27.81
N VAL A 8 -24.18 -43.93 28.83
CA VAL A 8 -22.78 -43.47 28.81
C VAL A 8 -21.90 -44.58 28.23
N VAL A 9 -21.16 -44.29 27.18
CA VAL A 9 -19.96 -45.05 26.85
C VAL A 9 -18.81 -44.05 26.64
N SER A 10 -17.93 -44.09 27.63
CA SER A 10 -16.61 -43.48 27.58
C SER A 10 -15.75 -44.19 26.54
N ALA A 11 -15.09 -43.41 25.66
CA ALA A 11 -13.92 -43.88 24.91
C ALA A 11 -12.85 -42.80 24.91
N SER A 12 -11.80 -43.17 25.59
CA SER A 12 -10.51 -42.55 25.86
C SER A 12 -9.87 -41.81 24.69
N GLU A 13 -9.27 -40.70 25.11
CA GLU A 13 -8.13 -40.02 24.55
C GLU A 13 -7.15 -40.88 23.71
N ARG A 14 -6.89 -40.43 22.48
CA ARG A 14 -5.55 -40.55 21.89
C ARG A 14 -5.22 -39.25 21.18
N ALA A 15 -4.56 -38.37 21.91
CA ALA A 15 -3.85 -37.24 21.36
C ALA A 15 -2.68 -37.73 20.48
N GLY A 16 -2.77 -37.53 19.18
CA GLY A 16 -1.63 -37.68 18.27
C GLY A 16 -0.67 -36.52 18.46
N LYS A 17 0.50 -36.78 18.98
CA LYS A 17 1.64 -35.87 19.05
C LYS A 17 2.11 -35.56 17.64
N PRO A 18 2.42 -34.29 17.29
CA PRO A 18 3.12 -33.99 16.06
C PRO A 18 4.56 -34.53 16.14
N VAL A 19 4.98 -35.23 15.08
CA VAL A 19 6.34 -35.72 14.90
C VAL A 19 7.25 -34.52 14.63
N HIS A 20 8.00 -34.07 15.62
CA HIS A 20 9.11 -33.15 15.41
C HIS A 20 10.24 -33.90 14.71
N ALA A 21 10.50 -33.57 13.45
CA ALA A 21 11.74 -33.90 12.78
C ALA A 21 12.87 -33.13 13.49
N SER A 22 13.67 -33.85 14.26
CA SER A 22 14.90 -33.36 14.90
C SER A 22 15.96 -33.17 13.81
N THR A 23 16.05 -31.96 13.23
CA THR A 23 17.29 -31.51 12.60
C THR A 23 18.22 -31.07 13.72
N ALA A 24 19.33 -31.78 13.88
CA ALA A 24 20.37 -31.46 14.82
C ALA A 24 20.87 -30.03 14.61
N THR A 25 20.40 -29.13 15.43
CA THR A 25 20.93 -27.76 15.54
C THR A 25 22.31 -27.88 16.14
N GLN A 26 23.36 -27.64 15.35
CA GLN A 26 24.68 -27.39 15.90
C GLN A 26 24.54 -26.24 16.91
N ALA A 27 24.83 -26.56 18.17
CA ALA A 27 24.89 -25.58 19.24
C ALA A 27 25.99 -24.58 18.89
N HIS A 28 25.61 -23.42 18.33
CA HIS A 28 26.48 -22.27 18.31
C HIS A 28 26.74 -21.88 19.77
N THR A 29 27.91 -22.19 20.28
CA THR A 29 28.46 -21.62 21.50
C THR A 29 28.35 -20.11 21.38
N PRO A 30 27.64 -19.39 22.29
CA PRO A 30 27.58 -17.94 22.23
C PRO A 30 29.02 -17.42 22.30
N PRO A 31 29.41 -16.48 21.42
CA PRO A 31 30.74 -15.89 21.51
C PRO A 31 30.91 -15.29 22.89
N SER A 32 32.04 -15.61 23.56
CA SER A 32 32.42 -15.06 24.84
C SER A 32 32.15 -13.56 24.87
N ALA A 33 31.54 -13.06 25.95
CA ALA A 33 31.26 -11.65 26.16
C ALA A 33 32.53 -10.82 25.99
N SER A 34 32.87 -10.45 24.74
CA SER A 34 33.88 -9.45 24.48
C SER A 34 33.35 -8.16 25.08
N SER A 35 34.12 -7.49 25.91
CA SER A 35 33.84 -6.17 26.46
C SER A 35 33.60 -5.22 25.31
N GLY A 36 32.34 -5.13 24.86
CA GLY A 36 31.94 -4.26 23.75
C GLY A 36 32.45 -2.88 24.05
N ARG A 37 33.08 -2.22 23.08
CA ARG A 37 33.59 -0.86 23.25
C ARG A 37 32.49 0.00 23.84
N GLY A 38 32.69 0.60 24.99
CA GLY A 38 31.66 1.33 25.76
C GLY A 38 30.89 2.35 24.93
N PHE A 39 31.55 2.89 23.88
CA PHE A 39 30.93 3.82 22.93
C PHE A 39 29.85 3.17 22.06
N ASP A 40 30.06 1.98 21.50
CA ASP A 40 29.04 1.29 20.69
C ASP A 40 27.82 0.92 21.54
N ARG A 41 28.04 0.43 22.75
CA ARG A 41 26.98 0.17 23.72
C ARG A 41 26.16 1.43 24.03
N TRP A 42 26.84 2.54 24.25
CA TRP A 42 26.19 3.83 24.48
C TRP A 42 25.34 4.27 23.28
N LEU A 43 25.85 4.14 22.05
CA LEU A 43 25.10 4.43 20.82
C LEU A 43 23.83 3.56 20.69
N LEU A 44 23.95 2.26 20.94
CA LEU A 44 22.82 1.34 20.89
C LEU A 44 21.75 1.67 21.94
N LEU A 45 22.15 2.02 23.17
CA LEU A 45 21.24 2.46 24.22
C LEU A 45 20.51 3.77 23.84
N ARG A 46 21.21 4.71 23.21
CA ARG A 46 20.60 5.96 22.70
C ARG A 46 19.62 5.68 21.57
N LEU A 47 19.98 4.80 20.64
CA LEU A 47 19.06 4.35 19.57
C LEU A 47 17.78 3.73 20.17
N ARG A 48 17.94 2.79 21.11
CA ARG A 48 16.82 2.13 21.79
C ARG A 48 15.91 3.14 22.49
N ALA A 49 16.50 4.06 23.25
CA ALA A 49 15.73 5.13 23.93
C ALA A 49 14.98 6.04 22.94
N ALA A 50 15.59 6.38 21.80
CA ALA A 50 14.94 7.18 20.75
C ALA A 50 13.76 6.44 20.10
N LEU A 51 13.76 5.12 20.11
CA LEU A 51 12.67 4.27 19.63
C LEU A 51 11.61 3.96 20.71
N GLY A 52 11.69 4.58 21.89
CA GLY A 52 10.74 4.36 22.98
C GLY A 52 10.97 3.09 23.78
N ASN A 53 12.21 2.61 23.80
CA ASN A 53 12.64 1.39 24.53
C ASN A 53 11.86 0.11 24.11
N PRO A 54 11.79 -0.22 22.82
CA PRO A 54 11.10 -1.42 22.39
C PRO A 54 11.79 -2.70 22.89
N ASP A 55 11.07 -3.82 22.87
CA ASP A 55 11.56 -5.16 23.23
C ASP A 55 12.38 -5.78 22.09
N PHE A 56 13.41 -5.06 21.65
CA PHE A 56 14.37 -5.49 20.63
C PHE A 56 15.76 -5.59 21.17
N ASP A 57 16.48 -6.59 20.71
CA ASP A 57 17.91 -6.64 20.85
C ASP A 57 18.59 -5.80 19.78
N PHE A 58 19.67 -5.13 20.14
CA PHE A 58 20.50 -4.39 19.19
C PHE A 58 21.96 -4.82 19.34
N ALA A 59 22.63 -5.00 18.20
CA ALA A 59 24.05 -5.35 18.18
C ALA A 59 24.80 -4.58 17.08
N VAL A 60 26.09 -4.33 17.34
CA VAL A 60 27.08 -4.05 16.31
C VAL A 60 27.95 -5.28 16.20
N ARG A 61 28.09 -5.85 15.00
CA ARG A 61 28.85 -7.09 14.78
C ARG A 61 30.25 -6.97 15.38
N ASP A 62 30.67 -8.03 16.09
CA ASP A 62 31.99 -8.18 16.70
C ASP A 62 32.37 -7.04 17.69
N SER A 63 31.40 -6.27 18.19
CA SER A 63 31.67 -5.14 19.10
C SER A 63 30.78 -5.12 20.33
N ALA A 64 29.50 -4.77 20.20
CA ALA A 64 28.60 -4.58 21.33
C ALA A 64 27.21 -5.17 21.07
N ARG A 65 26.59 -5.68 22.11
CA ARG A 65 25.19 -6.11 22.10
C ARG A 65 24.46 -5.55 23.33
N ILE A 66 23.22 -5.15 23.16
CA ILE A 66 22.28 -4.86 24.23
C ILE A 66 21.10 -5.81 24.11
N THR A 67 20.82 -6.53 25.17
CA THR A 67 19.68 -7.45 25.28
C THR A 67 18.60 -6.75 26.09
N CYS A 68 17.37 -6.79 25.62
CA CYS A 68 16.27 -6.04 26.23
C CYS A 68 15.37 -6.91 27.09
N THR A 69 15.15 -8.16 26.66
CA THR A 69 14.30 -9.15 27.34
C THR A 69 14.87 -10.55 27.14
N ALA A 70 14.34 -11.54 27.89
CA ALA A 70 14.71 -12.94 27.70
C ALA A 70 14.20 -13.52 26.36
N ALA A 71 13.15 -12.91 25.78
CA ALA A 71 12.55 -13.30 24.51
C ALA A 71 12.27 -12.05 23.68
N PRO A 72 13.26 -11.50 22.95
CA PRO A 72 13.07 -10.33 22.12
C PRO A 72 12.18 -10.67 20.92
N VAL A 73 11.30 -9.75 20.56
CA VAL A 73 10.43 -9.89 19.37
C VAL A 73 11.25 -9.79 18.08
N ALA A 74 12.31 -9.02 18.11
CA ALA A 74 13.25 -8.90 17.01
C ALA A 74 14.66 -8.57 17.51
N SER A 75 15.66 -8.91 16.68
CA SER A 75 17.07 -8.57 16.88
C SER A 75 17.57 -7.80 15.67
N VAL A 76 18.21 -6.65 15.90
CA VAL A 76 18.77 -5.77 14.87
C VAL A 76 20.28 -5.76 14.99
N THR A 77 20.98 -6.27 13.98
CA THR A 77 22.45 -6.32 13.94
C THR A 77 22.99 -5.41 12.84
N PHE A 78 23.80 -4.44 13.23
CA PHE A 78 24.54 -3.56 12.31
C PHE A 78 25.88 -4.19 11.96
N ALA A 79 26.24 -4.22 10.69
CA ALA A 79 27.48 -4.80 10.20
C ALA A 79 28.74 -4.14 10.81
N SER A 80 28.65 -2.83 11.10
CA SER A 80 29.76 -2.08 11.69
C SER A 80 29.28 -0.84 12.43
N ARG A 81 30.18 -0.25 13.26
CA ARG A 81 29.97 1.08 13.84
C ARG A 81 29.73 2.15 12.75
N ALA A 82 30.44 2.09 11.65
CA ALA A 82 30.27 3.03 10.54
C ALA A 82 28.87 2.98 9.96
N THR A 83 28.29 1.78 9.79
CA THR A 83 26.91 1.57 9.40
C THR A 83 25.94 2.25 10.37
N LEU A 84 26.10 1.98 11.69
CA LEU A 84 25.25 2.58 12.72
C LEU A 84 25.33 4.12 12.73
N LEU A 85 26.54 4.68 12.71
CA LEU A 85 26.74 6.13 12.66
C LEU A 85 26.17 6.75 11.38
N SER A 86 26.37 6.10 10.24
CA SER A 86 25.76 6.53 8.97
C SER A 86 24.23 6.63 9.09
N ILE A 87 23.57 5.60 9.64
CA ILE A 87 22.12 5.61 9.83
C ILE A 87 21.69 6.75 10.77
N LEU A 88 22.43 7.01 11.84
CA LEU A 88 22.10 8.08 12.76
C LEU A 88 22.18 9.49 12.13
N THR A 89 22.96 9.68 11.06
CA THR A 89 23.03 10.97 10.35
C THR A 89 21.83 11.22 9.45
N ASP A 90 21.26 10.18 8.84
CA ASP A 90 20.07 10.25 7.99
C ASP A 90 19.27 8.93 8.10
N PRO A 91 18.53 8.74 9.19
CA PRO A 91 17.82 7.49 9.45
C PRO A 91 16.75 7.17 8.40
N TRP A 92 16.20 8.22 7.75
CA TRP A 92 15.09 8.06 6.82
C TRP A 92 15.50 7.49 5.46
N VAL A 93 16.75 7.63 5.07
CA VAL A 93 17.28 7.07 3.80
C VAL A 93 18.26 5.93 4.07
N ARG A 94 19.23 6.17 4.95
CA ARG A 94 20.35 5.25 5.13
C ARG A 94 19.99 3.93 5.79
N PHE A 95 18.95 3.88 6.62
CA PHE A 95 18.48 2.61 7.16
C PHE A 95 17.98 1.68 6.05
N GLY A 96 17.14 2.19 5.14
CA GLY A 96 16.62 1.41 4.03
C GLY A 96 17.71 0.96 3.06
N ASP A 97 18.65 1.85 2.76
CA ASP A 97 19.79 1.52 1.89
C ASP A 97 20.71 0.47 2.54
N ALA A 98 21.03 0.59 3.84
CA ALA A 98 21.85 -0.37 4.58
C ALA A 98 21.15 -1.74 4.77
N TYR A 99 19.84 -1.74 5.03
CA TYR A 99 19.07 -2.99 5.09
C TYR A 99 19.07 -3.68 3.72
N SER A 100 18.83 -2.95 2.65
CA SER A 100 18.85 -3.51 1.28
C SER A 100 20.21 -4.07 0.90
N ALA A 101 21.29 -3.40 1.31
CA ALA A 101 22.67 -3.85 1.07
C ALA A 101 23.11 -5.05 1.95
N GLY A 102 22.32 -5.43 2.98
CA GLY A 102 22.70 -6.47 3.92
C GLY A 102 23.57 -5.99 5.09
N ASP A 103 23.84 -4.70 5.20
CA ASP A 103 24.60 -4.09 6.29
C ASP A 103 23.81 -3.98 7.60
N VAL A 104 22.49 -4.12 7.53
CA VAL A 104 21.59 -4.29 8.68
C VAL A 104 20.88 -5.62 8.53
N GLN A 105 21.05 -6.51 9.51
CA GLN A 105 20.33 -7.76 9.61
C GLN A 105 19.22 -7.63 10.66
N ILE A 106 18.05 -8.18 10.35
CA ILE A 106 16.91 -8.20 11.26
C ILE A 106 16.44 -9.65 11.35
N ASP A 107 16.51 -10.20 12.55
CA ASP A 107 15.99 -11.51 12.89
C ASP A 107 14.71 -11.30 13.70
N GLY A 108 13.59 -11.90 13.28
CA GLY A 108 12.27 -11.72 13.86
C GLY A 108 11.31 -10.90 12.97
N ASP A 109 10.26 -10.36 13.55
CA ASP A 109 9.18 -9.69 12.81
C ASP A 109 9.57 -8.27 12.37
N LEU A 110 9.84 -8.12 11.05
CA LEU A 110 10.19 -6.86 10.43
C LEU A 110 9.02 -5.84 10.51
N VAL A 111 7.78 -6.29 10.34
CA VAL A 111 6.60 -5.39 10.38
C VAL A 111 6.48 -4.79 11.78
N TRP A 112 6.59 -5.63 12.81
CA TRP A 112 6.48 -5.20 14.20
C TRP A 112 7.59 -4.20 14.58
N LEU A 113 8.83 -4.45 14.14
CA LEU A 113 9.94 -3.51 14.30
C LEU A 113 9.62 -2.15 13.67
N LEU A 114 9.12 -2.14 12.42
CA LEU A 114 8.80 -0.91 11.72
C LEU A 114 7.59 -0.17 12.34
N GLU A 115 6.61 -0.91 12.86
CA GLU A 115 5.51 -0.31 13.63
C GLU A 115 6.01 0.42 14.88
N ALA A 116 6.95 -0.18 15.62
CA ALA A 116 7.57 0.49 16.77
C ALA A 116 8.31 1.76 16.37
N VAL A 117 9.04 1.74 15.25
CA VAL A 117 9.72 2.93 14.70
C VAL A 117 8.70 4.02 14.33
N TYR A 118 7.59 3.67 13.68
CA TYR A 118 6.54 4.66 13.32
C TYR A 118 5.86 5.25 14.57
N ARG A 119 5.58 4.44 15.59
CA ARG A 119 5.00 4.94 16.87
C ARG A 119 5.96 5.88 17.57
N ALA A 120 7.24 5.55 17.65
CA ALA A 120 8.27 6.42 18.26
C ALA A 120 8.45 7.73 17.47
N GLY A 121 8.50 7.68 16.15
CA GLY A 121 8.60 8.86 15.28
C GLY A 121 7.41 9.81 15.40
N GLY A 122 6.22 9.32 15.78
CA GLY A 122 5.03 10.14 16.07
C GLY A 122 5.17 11.04 17.30
N MET A 123 5.91 10.60 18.30
CA MET A 123 6.12 11.36 19.56
C MET A 123 7.14 12.50 19.44
N GLY A 124 8.05 12.45 18.44
CA GLY A 124 9.12 13.43 18.24
C GLY A 124 8.76 14.66 17.38
N LYS A 125 7.54 14.75 16.85
CA LYS A 125 7.16 15.74 15.82
C LYS A 125 7.16 17.21 16.25
N LYS A 126 7.19 17.55 17.54
CA LYS A 126 7.12 18.96 17.97
C LYS A 126 8.40 19.78 17.75
N ARG A 127 9.58 19.17 17.59
CA ARG A 127 10.85 19.90 17.44
C ARG A 127 11.46 19.96 16.02
N ALA A 128 11.08 19.05 15.13
CA ALA A 128 11.67 18.96 13.77
C ALA A 128 10.94 19.82 12.71
N SER A 129 9.83 20.46 13.07
CA SER A 129 8.89 21.09 12.11
C SER A 129 9.40 22.39 11.48
N LEU A 130 10.20 23.19 12.18
CA LEU A 130 10.58 24.54 11.72
C LEU A 130 11.72 24.53 10.69
N PHE A 131 12.71 23.65 10.82
CA PHE A 131 13.85 23.56 9.88
C PHE A 131 13.51 22.82 8.58
N ARG A 132 12.50 21.92 8.60
CA ARG A 132 12.06 21.14 7.42
C ARG A 132 11.20 21.92 6.43
N ARG A 133 10.55 22.99 6.86
CA ARG A 133 9.68 23.81 5.99
C ARG A 133 10.44 24.60 4.92
N ALA A 134 11.71 24.90 5.14
CA ALA A 134 12.52 25.75 4.24
C ALA A 134 13.12 25.02 3.04
N LEU A 135 13.24 23.68 3.06
CA LEU A 135 13.91 22.86 2.02
C LEU A 135 12.92 22.16 1.07
N THR A 136 11.78 22.79 0.76
CA THR A 136 10.85 22.23 -0.23
C THR A 136 11.27 22.57 -1.64
N LEU A 137 12.20 21.82 -2.20
CA LEU A 137 12.36 21.72 -3.65
C LEU A 137 11.08 21.09 -4.22
N ARG A 138 10.33 21.91 -4.96
CA ARG A 138 9.04 21.57 -5.52
C ARG A 138 9.23 20.70 -6.76
N HIS A 139 9.07 19.41 -6.69
CA HIS A 139 8.95 18.58 -7.89
C HIS A 139 7.75 19.06 -8.73
N ARG A 140 8.00 19.33 -9.99
CA ARG A 140 6.97 19.65 -10.99
C ARG A 140 6.60 18.33 -11.69
N ASN A 141 5.42 17.80 -11.39
CA ASN A 141 4.86 16.66 -12.12
C ASN A 141 4.33 17.15 -13.49
N THR A 142 5.23 17.33 -14.45
CA THR A 142 4.91 17.59 -15.85
C THR A 142 4.47 16.28 -16.53
N ARG A 143 3.83 16.35 -17.72
CA ARG A 143 3.48 15.16 -18.51
C ARG A 143 4.68 14.24 -18.75
N ALA A 144 5.85 14.82 -19.09
CA ALA A 144 7.09 14.06 -19.28
C ALA A 144 7.61 13.45 -17.97
N GLY A 145 7.65 14.22 -16.88
CA GLY A 145 8.08 13.73 -15.57
C GLY A 145 7.16 12.66 -15.00
N SER A 146 5.83 12.73 -15.25
CA SER A 146 4.89 11.67 -14.85
C SER A 146 5.17 10.37 -15.58
N ARG A 147 5.45 10.42 -16.89
CA ARG A 147 5.85 9.22 -17.66
C ARG A 147 7.13 8.60 -17.11
N GLU A 148 8.18 9.38 -16.93
CA GLU A 148 9.48 8.90 -16.44
C GLU A 148 9.37 8.25 -15.05
N ASN A 149 8.62 8.87 -14.11
CA ASN A 149 8.41 8.34 -12.77
C ASN A 149 7.61 7.03 -12.77
N ILE A 150 6.61 6.90 -13.64
CA ILE A 150 5.79 5.69 -13.77
C ILE A 150 6.59 4.58 -14.44
N HIS A 151 7.33 4.87 -15.50
CA HIS A 151 8.24 3.90 -16.13
C HIS A 151 9.22 3.31 -15.12
N HIS A 152 9.83 4.13 -14.26
CA HIS A 152 10.79 3.63 -13.26
C HIS A 152 10.19 2.58 -12.29
N HIS A 153 8.92 2.69 -11.93
CA HIS A 153 8.28 1.77 -10.97
C HIS A 153 7.57 0.60 -11.66
N TYR A 154 6.87 0.84 -12.77
CA TYR A 154 6.02 -0.19 -13.39
C TYR A 154 6.71 -0.99 -14.50
N ASP A 155 7.86 -0.52 -15.03
CA ASP A 155 8.68 -1.26 -16.01
C ASP A 155 9.52 -2.39 -15.39
N ILE A 156 9.34 -2.70 -14.11
CA ILE A 156 9.88 -3.91 -13.46
C ILE A 156 9.34 -5.19 -14.14
N GLY A 157 8.21 -5.09 -14.85
CA GLY A 157 7.65 -6.16 -15.68
C GLY A 157 6.45 -6.85 -15.06
N ASN A 158 5.50 -7.25 -15.93
CA ASN A 158 4.24 -7.90 -15.51
C ASN A 158 4.49 -9.22 -14.78
N GLU A 159 5.55 -9.97 -15.16
CA GLU A 159 5.90 -11.24 -14.53
C GLU A 159 6.21 -11.07 -13.04
N PHE A 160 6.97 -10.04 -12.68
CA PHE A 160 7.28 -9.73 -11.29
C PHE A 160 6.01 -9.46 -10.46
N TYR A 161 5.12 -8.61 -10.97
CA TYR A 161 3.89 -8.26 -10.25
C TYR A 161 2.94 -9.44 -10.12
N ALA A 162 2.88 -10.32 -11.13
CA ALA A 162 2.04 -11.52 -11.10
C ALA A 162 2.45 -12.53 -10.00
N LEU A 163 3.66 -12.45 -9.49
CA LEU A 163 4.13 -13.35 -8.43
C LEU A 163 3.42 -13.13 -7.09
N TRP A 164 2.87 -11.95 -6.83
CA TRP A 164 2.39 -11.59 -5.50
C TRP A 164 1.12 -10.71 -5.46
N LEU A 165 0.65 -10.15 -6.59
CA LEU A 165 -0.59 -9.36 -6.65
C LEU A 165 -1.87 -10.20 -6.67
N GLY A 166 -1.77 -11.52 -6.91
CA GLY A 166 -2.91 -12.40 -7.11
C GLY A 166 -3.45 -12.38 -8.56
N GLU A 167 -4.54 -13.08 -8.80
CA GLU A 167 -5.12 -13.27 -10.14
C GLU A 167 -5.65 -11.99 -10.77
N THR A 168 -6.11 -11.07 -9.92
CA THR A 168 -6.67 -9.79 -10.38
C THR A 168 -5.62 -8.85 -10.96
N MET A 169 -4.37 -8.96 -10.55
CA MET A 169 -3.31 -7.99 -10.86
C MET A 169 -3.65 -6.56 -10.39
N ALA A 170 -4.51 -6.43 -9.38
CA ALA A 170 -4.89 -5.12 -8.85
C ALA A 170 -3.86 -4.62 -7.84
N TYR A 171 -3.10 -3.57 -8.19
CA TYR A 171 -2.07 -2.99 -7.31
C TYR A 171 -2.60 -1.79 -6.52
N THR A 172 -3.74 -1.99 -5.88
CA THR A 172 -4.45 -1.00 -5.06
C THR A 172 -5.10 -1.69 -3.87
N CYS A 173 -5.49 -0.92 -2.85
CA CYS A 173 -6.14 -1.45 -1.67
C CYS A 173 -7.36 -2.31 -2.02
N ALA A 174 -7.45 -3.51 -1.47
CA ALA A 174 -8.62 -4.37 -1.50
C ALA A 174 -9.65 -3.96 -0.43
N TYR A 175 -10.87 -4.46 -0.53
CA TYR A 175 -11.92 -4.31 0.48
C TYR A 175 -12.27 -5.70 1.04
N TYR A 176 -12.07 -5.90 2.32
CA TYR A 176 -12.31 -7.18 2.99
C TYR A 176 -13.70 -7.16 3.63
N PRO A 177 -14.70 -7.86 3.05
CA PRO A 177 -16.03 -7.99 3.68
C PRO A 177 -15.96 -8.69 5.03
N THR A 178 -15.06 -9.65 5.15
CA THR A 178 -14.70 -10.34 6.39
C THR A 178 -13.19 -10.46 6.53
N PRO A 179 -12.65 -10.61 7.76
CA PRO A 179 -11.20 -10.75 7.96
C PRO A 179 -10.58 -11.96 7.24
N GLU A 180 -11.37 -13.00 6.98
CA GLU A 180 -10.95 -14.28 6.40
C GLU A 180 -10.95 -14.27 4.87
N ALA A 181 -11.48 -13.23 4.23
CA ALA A 181 -11.53 -13.14 2.77
C ALA A 181 -10.12 -13.23 2.17
N THR A 182 -9.98 -13.99 1.09
CA THR A 182 -8.73 -14.06 0.33
C THR A 182 -8.44 -12.73 -0.35
N LEU A 183 -7.18 -12.52 -0.80
CA LEU A 183 -6.81 -11.32 -1.54
C LEU A 183 -7.68 -11.11 -2.78
N ASP A 184 -7.90 -12.16 -3.58
CA ASP A 184 -8.68 -12.06 -4.83
C ASP A 184 -10.15 -11.78 -4.54
N GLN A 185 -10.74 -12.43 -3.53
CA GLN A 185 -12.10 -12.12 -3.08
C GLN A 185 -12.22 -10.67 -2.62
N ALA A 186 -11.25 -10.18 -1.86
CA ALA A 186 -11.23 -8.80 -1.37
C ALA A 186 -11.02 -7.77 -2.50
N GLN A 187 -10.24 -8.11 -3.54
CA GLN A 187 -10.09 -7.26 -4.71
C GLN A 187 -11.38 -7.19 -5.53
N ILE A 188 -12.06 -8.31 -5.72
CA ILE A 188 -13.38 -8.34 -6.37
C ILE A 188 -14.38 -7.51 -5.56
N ALA A 189 -14.44 -7.72 -4.24
CA ALA A 189 -15.32 -6.98 -3.35
C ALA A 189 -15.03 -5.45 -3.37
N LYS A 190 -13.75 -5.03 -3.51
CA LYS A 190 -13.38 -3.62 -3.70
C LYS A 190 -13.96 -3.05 -4.99
N MET A 191 -13.87 -3.80 -6.09
CA MET A 191 -14.42 -3.37 -7.38
C MET A 191 -15.94 -3.22 -7.31
N ASP A 192 -16.64 -4.17 -6.66
CA ASP A 192 -18.07 -4.07 -6.39
C ASP A 192 -18.41 -2.89 -5.48
N HIS A 193 -17.64 -2.68 -4.40
CA HIS A 193 -17.88 -1.60 -3.46
C HIS A 193 -17.80 -0.22 -4.12
N VAL A 194 -16.78 -0.02 -4.99
CA VAL A 194 -16.64 1.22 -5.78
C VAL A 194 -17.78 1.36 -6.78
N SER A 195 -18.15 0.29 -7.49
CA SER A 195 -19.25 0.30 -8.47
C SER A 195 -20.60 0.60 -7.82
N ARG A 196 -20.86 0.05 -6.61
CA ARG A 196 -22.07 0.34 -5.82
C ARG A 196 -22.09 1.79 -5.31
N LYS A 197 -20.95 2.35 -4.88
CA LYS A 197 -20.85 3.78 -4.54
C LYS A 197 -21.19 4.67 -5.70
N LEU A 198 -20.71 4.31 -6.89
CA LEU A 198 -21.04 4.99 -8.14
C LEU A 198 -22.46 4.66 -8.64
N ARG A 199 -23.18 3.73 -8.01
CA ARG A 199 -24.53 3.30 -8.41
C ARG A 199 -24.62 3.02 -9.91
N LEU A 200 -23.63 2.29 -10.45
CA LEU A 200 -23.54 1.99 -11.88
C LEU A 200 -24.74 1.19 -12.36
N LYS A 201 -25.29 1.57 -13.51
CA LYS A 201 -26.45 0.95 -14.16
C LYS A 201 -26.08 0.44 -15.55
N PRO A 202 -26.67 -0.66 -16.02
CA PRO A 202 -26.44 -1.14 -17.39
C PRO A 202 -26.69 -0.07 -18.44
N GLY A 203 -25.80 0.01 -19.43
CA GLY A 203 -25.87 0.97 -20.52
C GLY A 203 -25.18 2.31 -20.26
N GLU A 204 -24.85 2.63 -19.00
CA GLU A 204 -24.10 3.85 -18.67
C GLU A 204 -22.67 3.82 -19.21
N SER A 205 -22.09 5.01 -19.31
CA SER A 205 -20.70 5.25 -19.74
C SER A 205 -19.85 5.67 -18.54
N VAL A 206 -18.65 5.10 -18.42
CA VAL A 206 -17.71 5.38 -17.36
C VAL A 206 -16.37 5.79 -17.94
N VAL A 207 -15.74 6.83 -17.39
CA VAL A 207 -14.33 7.12 -17.64
C VAL A 207 -13.49 6.77 -16.41
N GLU A 208 -12.43 5.98 -16.64
CA GLU A 208 -11.47 5.59 -15.61
C GLU A 208 -10.13 6.28 -15.85
N ALA A 209 -9.67 7.07 -14.88
CA ALA A 209 -8.39 7.76 -14.91
C ALA A 209 -7.33 6.96 -14.11
N GLY A 210 -6.37 6.36 -14.80
CA GLY A 210 -5.33 5.51 -14.21
C GLY A 210 -5.78 4.05 -14.01
N CYS A 211 -6.04 3.32 -15.10
CA CYS A 211 -6.63 1.98 -15.05
C CYS A 211 -5.65 0.83 -14.69
N GLY A 212 -4.34 1.10 -14.56
CA GLY A 212 -3.35 0.05 -14.33
C GLY A 212 -3.45 -1.07 -15.37
N TRP A 213 -3.50 -2.33 -14.92
CA TRP A 213 -3.68 -3.53 -15.77
C TRP A 213 -5.14 -3.77 -16.21
N GLY A 214 -6.02 -2.79 -16.01
CA GLY A 214 -7.36 -2.74 -16.60
C GLY A 214 -8.42 -3.63 -15.95
N VAL A 215 -8.14 -4.25 -14.81
CA VAL A 215 -9.06 -5.20 -14.17
C VAL A 215 -10.38 -4.55 -13.76
N PHE A 216 -10.35 -3.30 -13.28
CA PHE A 216 -11.55 -2.63 -12.80
C PHE A 216 -12.48 -2.25 -13.96
N ALA A 217 -11.95 -1.73 -15.07
CA ALA A 217 -12.73 -1.48 -16.27
C ALA A 217 -13.44 -2.76 -16.77
N LEU A 218 -12.73 -3.89 -16.80
CA LEU A 218 -13.32 -5.20 -17.17
C LEU A 218 -14.41 -5.62 -16.19
N HIS A 219 -14.19 -5.44 -14.89
CA HIS A 219 -15.19 -5.78 -13.87
C HIS A 219 -16.47 -4.96 -14.02
N MET A 220 -16.34 -3.62 -14.19
CA MET A 220 -17.46 -2.74 -14.42
C MET A 220 -18.26 -3.13 -15.67
N ALA A 221 -17.58 -3.38 -16.78
CA ALA A 221 -18.24 -3.79 -18.02
C ALA A 221 -18.98 -5.14 -17.88
N ARG A 222 -18.32 -6.13 -17.27
CA ARG A 222 -18.87 -7.47 -17.12
C ARG A 222 -20.06 -7.57 -16.17
N HIS A 223 -19.92 -6.96 -14.99
CA HIS A 223 -20.86 -7.16 -13.89
C HIS A 223 -21.93 -6.07 -13.79
N TYR A 224 -21.64 -4.87 -14.31
CA TYR A 224 -22.56 -3.73 -14.28
C TYR A 224 -23.08 -3.33 -15.65
N GLY A 225 -22.62 -3.96 -16.74
CA GLY A 225 -23.10 -3.74 -18.09
C GLY A 225 -22.83 -2.34 -18.64
N VAL A 226 -21.81 -1.66 -18.12
CA VAL A 226 -21.43 -0.29 -18.54
C VAL A 226 -20.40 -0.33 -19.67
N ARG A 227 -20.29 0.77 -20.41
CA ARG A 227 -19.17 1.01 -21.34
C ARG A 227 -18.10 1.82 -20.64
N VAL A 228 -16.85 1.39 -20.74
CA VAL A 228 -15.74 2.02 -20.03
C VAL A 228 -14.70 2.54 -21.03
N ARG A 229 -14.28 3.77 -20.84
CA ARG A 229 -13.09 4.36 -21.47
C ARG A 229 -12.02 4.57 -20.39
N ALA A 230 -10.92 3.82 -20.46
CA ALA A 230 -9.95 3.70 -19.40
C ALA A 230 -8.57 4.22 -19.85
N PHE A 231 -8.02 5.19 -19.14
CA PHE A 231 -6.78 5.88 -19.49
C PHE A 231 -5.62 5.42 -18.62
N ASN A 232 -4.47 5.21 -19.24
CA ASN A 232 -3.20 4.97 -18.54
C ASN A 232 -2.02 5.37 -19.44
N ILE A 233 -0.90 5.79 -18.85
CA ILE A 233 0.30 6.22 -19.57
C ILE A 233 1.36 5.12 -19.71
N SER A 234 1.18 3.96 -19.07
CA SER A 234 2.08 2.81 -19.17
C SER A 234 1.70 1.94 -20.36
N HIS A 235 2.59 1.86 -21.35
CA HIS A 235 2.43 1.02 -22.53
C HIS A 235 2.22 -0.47 -22.16
N GLU A 236 3.08 -1.00 -21.29
CA GLU A 236 3.04 -2.39 -20.85
C GLU A 236 1.70 -2.77 -20.18
N GLN A 237 1.20 -1.88 -19.31
CA GLN A 237 -0.08 -2.10 -18.65
C GLN A 237 -1.25 -2.03 -19.64
N ILE A 238 -1.24 -1.08 -20.59
CA ILE A 238 -2.28 -0.96 -21.61
C ILE A 238 -2.27 -2.15 -22.58
N ALA A 239 -1.10 -2.61 -23.01
CA ALA A 239 -0.99 -3.79 -23.85
C ALA A 239 -1.60 -5.03 -23.16
N TYR A 240 -1.23 -5.27 -21.91
CA TYR A 240 -1.77 -6.33 -21.09
C TYR A 240 -3.30 -6.21 -20.90
N ALA A 241 -3.80 -5.01 -20.62
CA ALA A 241 -5.23 -4.75 -20.42
C ALA A 241 -6.05 -5.02 -21.69
N ARG A 242 -5.55 -4.60 -22.85
CA ARG A 242 -6.19 -4.87 -24.16
C ARG A 242 -6.26 -6.36 -24.48
N GLU A 243 -5.17 -7.10 -24.25
CA GLU A 243 -5.15 -8.54 -24.43
C GLU A 243 -6.16 -9.24 -23.52
N ARG A 244 -6.21 -8.83 -22.24
CA ARG A 244 -7.17 -9.35 -21.26
C ARG A 244 -8.62 -9.08 -21.66
N ALA A 245 -8.91 -7.88 -22.18
CA ALA A 245 -10.24 -7.53 -22.70
C ALA A 245 -10.64 -8.39 -23.92
N ALA A 246 -9.71 -8.60 -24.84
CA ALA A 246 -9.95 -9.45 -26.01
C ALA A 246 -10.24 -10.89 -25.59
N ARG A 247 -9.43 -11.47 -24.71
CA ARG A 247 -9.66 -12.83 -24.16
C ARG A 247 -11.00 -12.95 -23.41
N ALA A 248 -11.42 -11.86 -22.75
CA ALA A 248 -12.68 -11.82 -22.01
C ALA A 248 -13.91 -11.58 -22.90
N GLY A 249 -13.75 -11.32 -24.21
CA GLY A 249 -14.83 -10.94 -25.12
C GLY A 249 -15.43 -9.53 -24.85
N LEU A 250 -14.73 -8.66 -24.14
CA LEU A 250 -15.21 -7.33 -23.69
C LEU A 250 -14.57 -6.16 -24.46
N ALA A 251 -13.79 -6.43 -25.51
CA ALA A 251 -13.09 -5.40 -26.28
C ALA A 251 -14.01 -4.33 -26.93
N ARG A 252 -15.31 -4.63 -27.09
CA ARG A 252 -16.30 -3.66 -27.59
C ARG A 252 -16.92 -2.79 -26.49
N GLN A 253 -16.78 -3.20 -25.21
CA GLN A 253 -17.35 -2.50 -24.05
C GLN A 253 -16.30 -1.69 -23.32
N VAL A 254 -15.02 -2.07 -23.45
CA VAL A 254 -13.90 -1.39 -22.77
C VAL A 254 -12.88 -0.92 -23.79
N GLU A 255 -12.70 0.41 -23.86
CA GLU A 255 -11.64 1.05 -24.64
C GLU A 255 -10.47 1.43 -23.71
N TYR A 256 -9.30 0.84 -23.89
CA TYR A 256 -8.07 1.22 -23.18
C TYR A 256 -7.27 2.23 -24.01
N VAL A 257 -7.10 3.43 -23.46
CA VAL A 257 -6.43 4.58 -24.09
C VAL A 257 -5.05 4.76 -23.46
N GLU A 258 -3.99 4.65 -24.28
CA GLU A 258 -2.62 4.94 -23.85
C GLU A 258 -2.39 6.45 -23.91
N ASP A 259 -2.87 7.18 -22.89
CA ASP A 259 -2.67 8.63 -22.80
C ASP A 259 -2.81 9.08 -21.33
N ASP A 260 -2.41 10.33 -21.09
CA ASP A 260 -2.52 11.01 -19.81
C ASP A 260 -4.00 11.36 -19.49
N TYR A 261 -4.41 11.28 -18.22
CA TYR A 261 -5.76 11.64 -17.78
C TYR A 261 -6.17 13.07 -18.22
N ARG A 262 -5.20 13.98 -18.43
CA ARG A 262 -5.44 15.34 -18.92
C ARG A 262 -5.99 15.40 -20.34
N SER A 263 -5.93 14.29 -21.07
CA SER A 263 -6.48 14.11 -22.41
C SER A 263 -7.91 13.54 -22.42
N ILE A 264 -8.49 13.27 -21.24
CA ILE A 264 -9.90 12.84 -21.14
C ILE A 264 -10.80 13.94 -21.71
N THR A 265 -11.66 13.53 -22.66
CA THR A 265 -12.68 14.35 -23.31
C THR A 265 -13.97 13.55 -23.45
N GLY A 266 -15.08 14.26 -23.65
CA GLY A 266 -16.41 13.64 -23.74
C GLY A 266 -17.18 13.77 -22.42
N GLU A 267 -18.42 13.29 -22.42
CA GLU A 267 -19.30 13.29 -21.27
C GLU A 267 -19.65 11.85 -20.89
N TYR A 268 -19.59 11.54 -19.60
CA TYR A 268 -19.78 10.22 -19.04
C TYR A 268 -20.75 10.29 -17.85
N ASP A 269 -21.45 9.20 -17.59
CA ASP A 269 -22.33 9.07 -16.42
C ASP A 269 -21.52 8.95 -15.11
N ALA A 270 -20.31 8.41 -15.19
CA ALA A 270 -19.43 8.31 -14.01
C ALA A 270 -17.95 8.56 -14.36
N PHE A 271 -17.24 9.18 -13.39
CA PHE A 271 -15.80 9.35 -13.36
C PHE A 271 -15.21 8.53 -12.23
N VAL A 272 -14.16 7.76 -12.48
CA VAL A 272 -13.47 7.00 -11.43
C VAL A 272 -11.97 7.07 -11.55
N SER A 273 -11.30 7.12 -10.39
CA SER A 273 -9.84 7.07 -10.31
C SER A 273 -9.43 6.28 -9.06
N VAL A 274 -8.63 5.23 -9.24
CA VAL A 274 -8.21 4.32 -8.17
C VAL A 274 -6.69 4.20 -8.14
N GLY A 275 -6.02 4.80 -7.15
CA GLY A 275 -4.58 4.72 -6.95
C GLY A 275 -3.75 5.56 -7.93
N MET A 276 -4.33 6.60 -8.53
CA MET A 276 -3.61 7.52 -9.42
C MET A 276 -3.24 8.84 -8.73
N LEU A 277 -4.09 9.33 -7.81
CA LEU A 277 -3.98 10.68 -7.25
C LEU A 277 -2.62 10.95 -6.60
N GLU A 278 -2.01 9.93 -6.01
CA GLU A 278 -0.68 9.97 -5.40
C GLU A 278 0.40 10.43 -6.38
N HIS A 279 0.20 10.17 -7.67
CA HIS A 279 1.12 10.50 -8.75
C HIS A 279 0.77 11.80 -9.49
N VAL A 280 -0.36 12.42 -9.18
CA VAL A 280 -0.82 13.66 -9.81
C VAL A 280 -0.06 14.87 -9.27
N GLY A 281 0.14 14.94 -7.96
CA GLY A 281 0.77 16.06 -7.26
C GLY A 281 -0.18 17.26 -7.07
N VAL A 282 -0.11 17.89 -5.89
CA VAL A 282 -1.06 18.93 -5.42
C VAL A 282 -1.27 20.06 -6.41
N LYS A 283 -0.22 20.47 -7.16
CA LYS A 283 -0.32 21.54 -8.15
C LYS A 283 -1.24 21.24 -9.34
N ASN A 284 -1.53 19.97 -9.57
CA ASN A 284 -2.39 19.53 -10.67
C ASN A 284 -3.80 19.13 -10.17
N TYR A 285 -4.12 19.30 -8.89
CA TYR A 285 -5.41 18.90 -8.33
C TYR A 285 -6.56 19.70 -8.92
N GLU A 286 -6.38 21.02 -9.09
CA GLU A 286 -7.36 21.87 -9.78
C GLU A 286 -7.58 21.40 -11.23
N THR A 287 -6.50 21.01 -11.94
CA THR A 287 -6.60 20.45 -13.29
C THR A 287 -7.37 19.14 -13.29
N LEU A 288 -7.11 18.24 -12.32
CA LEU A 288 -7.85 16.99 -12.18
C LEU A 288 -9.34 17.25 -11.91
N GLY A 289 -9.64 18.20 -11.01
CA GLY A 289 -11.01 18.61 -10.72
C GLY A 289 -11.74 19.15 -11.96
N ARG A 290 -11.07 19.99 -12.76
CA ARG A 290 -11.60 20.49 -14.03
C ARG A 290 -11.92 19.33 -14.99
N ILE A 291 -11.01 18.38 -15.14
CA ILE A 291 -11.23 17.21 -16.02
C ILE A 291 -12.40 16.37 -15.51
N ALA A 292 -12.44 16.06 -14.22
CA ALA A 292 -13.54 15.32 -13.62
C ALA A 292 -14.87 16.03 -13.83
N HIS A 293 -14.94 17.35 -13.57
CA HIS A 293 -16.14 18.16 -13.77
C HIS A 293 -16.59 18.19 -15.25
N SER A 294 -15.65 18.48 -16.18
CA SER A 294 -15.98 18.60 -17.60
C SER A 294 -16.29 17.27 -18.30
N SER A 295 -15.91 16.15 -17.69
CA SER A 295 -16.19 14.79 -18.20
C SER A 295 -17.46 14.17 -17.60
N MET A 296 -18.17 14.86 -16.72
CA MET A 296 -19.41 14.35 -16.14
C MET A 296 -20.60 15.23 -16.58
N GLY A 297 -21.72 14.60 -16.95
CA GLY A 297 -22.97 15.28 -17.15
C GLY A 297 -23.56 15.82 -15.84
N SER A 298 -24.64 16.60 -15.93
CA SER A 298 -25.29 17.21 -14.75
C SER A 298 -25.70 16.21 -13.67
N ASN A 299 -26.04 14.98 -14.07
CA ASN A 299 -26.36 13.86 -13.17
C ASN A 299 -25.19 12.90 -12.96
N GLY A 300 -24.00 13.25 -13.41
CA GLY A 300 -22.79 12.46 -13.26
C GLY A 300 -22.35 12.33 -11.80
N ARG A 301 -21.56 11.34 -11.52
CA ARG A 301 -20.96 11.11 -10.20
C ARG A 301 -19.54 10.61 -10.34
N GLY A 302 -18.70 10.94 -9.37
CA GLY A 302 -17.30 10.57 -9.40
C GLY A 302 -16.81 9.94 -8.10
N LEU A 303 -15.77 9.10 -8.20
CA LEU A 303 -15.08 8.56 -7.05
C LEU A 303 -13.57 8.62 -7.24
N ILE A 304 -12.88 9.11 -6.22
CA ILE A 304 -11.41 9.03 -6.12
C ILE A 304 -11.05 8.15 -4.94
N HIS A 305 -10.24 7.12 -5.19
CA HIS A 305 -9.67 6.23 -4.19
C HIS A 305 -8.16 6.46 -4.14
N SER A 306 -7.64 6.90 -3.01
CA SER A 306 -6.24 7.29 -2.89
C SER A 306 -5.67 7.03 -1.50
N ILE A 307 -4.38 6.67 -1.47
CA ILE A 307 -3.59 6.77 -0.23
C ILE A 307 -3.60 8.23 0.22
N GLY A 308 -3.73 8.42 1.53
CA GLY A 308 -3.75 9.76 2.10
C GLY A 308 -3.05 9.85 3.43
N ARG A 309 -3.21 11.03 4.08
CA ARG A 309 -2.63 11.36 5.38
C ARG A 309 -3.60 12.17 6.22
N ASN A 310 -3.38 12.18 7.54
CA ASN A 310 -4.16 13.04 8.46
C ASN A 310 -3.81 14.53 8.32
N SER A 311 -2.63 14.85 7.83
CA SER A 311 -2.17 16.23 7.61
C SER A 311 -1.15 16.27 6.48
N PRO A 312 -1.00 17.42 5.78
CA PRO A 312 -0.03 17.59 4.72
C PRO A 312 1.38 17.26 5.19
N ALA A 313 2.04 16.34 4.48
CA ALA A 313 3.41 15.93 4.78
C ALA A 313 4.06 15.33 3.53
N ARG A 314 5.40 15.37 3.48
CA ARG A 314 6.18 14.72 2.41
C ARG A 314 6.11 13.19 2.55
N LEU A 315 6.28 12.50 1.44
CA LEU A 315 6.51 11.07 1.43
C LEU A 315 7.80 10.75 2.22
N GLN A 316 7.87 9.55 2.78
CA GLN A 316 9.08 9.08 3.45
C GLN A 316 10.24 9.08 2.45
N PRO A 317 11.40 9.70 2.78
CA PRO A 317 12.44 10.01 1.79
C PRO A 317 13.03 8.80 1.06
N TRP A 318 13.16 7.65 1.73
CA TRP A 318 13.65 6.44 1.10
C TRP A 318 12.64 5.87 0.10
N ILE A 319 11.33 5.88 0.45
CA ILE A 319 10.25 5.47 -0.46
C ILE A 319 10.21 6.40 -1.67
N GLU A 320 10.30 7.72 -1.46
CA GLU A 320 10.34 8.71 -2.55
C GLU A 320 11.54 8.50 -3.48
N LYS A 321 12.70 8.15 -2.90
CA LYS A 321 13.94 8.00 -3.67
C LYS A 321 14.06 6.66 -4.38
N ARG A 322 13.53 5.56 -3.79
CA ARG A 322 13.82 4.20 -4.24
C ARG A 322 12.63 3.47 -4.85
N ILE A 323 11.39 3.84 -4.48
CA ILE A 323 10.18 3.11 -4.85
C ILE A 323 9.26 3.99 -5.71
N PHE A 324 8.82 5.15 -5.22
CA PHE A 324 7.83 6.02 -5.88
C PHE A 324 8.34 7.45 -6.03
N PRO A 325 9.24 7.72 -7.00
CA PRO A 325 9.71 9.07 -7.25
C PRO A 325 8.56 10.04 -7.53
N GLY A 326 8.56 11.17 -6.83
CA GLY A 326 7.57 12.22 -7.03
C GLY A 326 6.15 11.93 -6.51
N ALA A 327 5.90 10.80 -5.85
CA ALA A 327 4.60 10.50 -5.28
C ALA A 327 4.29 11.38 -4.05
N HIS A 328 3.01 11.75 -3.92
CA HIS A 328 2.51 12.57 -2.81
C HIS A 328 1.14 12.05 -2.33
N PRO A 329 1.10 11.23 -1.27
CA PRO A 329 -0.16 10.90 -0.61
C PRO A 329 -0.76 12.17 0.04
N PRO A 330 -1.94 12.67 -0.41
CA PRO A 330 -2.50 13.92 0.08
C PRO A 330 -3.17 13.78 1.45
N ALA A 331 -3.29 14.88 2.16
CA ALA A 331 -4.31 15.03 3.20
C ALA A 331 -5.68 15.34 2.58
N LEU A 332 -6.78 15.06 3.30
CA LEU A 332 -8.12 15.43 2.84
C LEU A 332 -8.25 16.93 2.57
N SER A 333 -7.58 17.77 3.37
CA SER A 333 -7.52 19.22 3.14
C SER A 333 -6.83 19.61 1.83
N GLU A 334 -5.86 18.81 1.35
CA GLU A 334 -5.24 19.03 0.04
C GLU A 334 -6.15 18.52 -1.08
N MET A 335 -6.90 17.44 -0.85
CA MET A 335 -7.87 16.90 -1.82
C MET A 335 -9.02 17.88 -2.09
N ALA A 336 -9.34 18.77 -1.15
CA ALA A 336 -10.36 19.83 -1.36
C ALA A 336 -10.09 20.67 -2.61
N HIS A 337 -8.83 20.92 -2.96
CA HIS A 337 -8.44 21.63 -4.18
C HIS A 337 -8.85 20.94 -5.50
N ILE A 338 -9.29 19.68 -5.44
CA ILE A 338 -9.87 18.97 -6.59
C ILE A 338 -11.34 19.43 -6.79
N PHE A 339 -12.06 19.60 -5.69
CA PHE A 339 -13.53 19.71 -5.69
C PHE A 339 -14.03 21.15 -5.62
N GLU A 340 -13.47 21.95 -4.71
CA GLU A 340 -13.94 23.31 -4.41
C GLU A 340 -13.95 24.25 -5.63
N PRO A 341 -12.88 24.34 -6.46
CA PRO A 341 -12.85 25.27 -7.59
C PRO A 341 -13.91 24.98 -8.66
N TRP A 342 -14.44 23.74 -8.68
CA TRP A 342 -15.38 23.27 -9.71
C TRP A 342 -16.77 22.99 -9.14
N GLU A 343 -17.06 23.47 -7.94
CA GLU A 343 -18.33 23.26 -7.24
C GLU A 343 -18.78 21.79 -7.22
N LEU A 344 -17.83 20.85 -7.08
CA LEU A 344 -18.11 19.45 -6.91
C LEU A 344 -18.44 19.18 -5.44
N SER A 345 -19.65 18.71 -5.18
CA SER A 345 -20.11 18.35 -3.84
C SER A 345 -19.49 17.03 -3.41
N ILE A 346 -18.78 17.02 -2.27
CA ILE A 346 -18.32 15.76 -1.62
C ILE A 346 -19.53 15.13 -0.94
N LEU A 347 -19.89 13.92 -1.35
CA LEU A 347 -21.07 13.20 -0.85
C LEU A 347 -20.73 12.19 0.25
N ASP A 348 -19.56 11.57 0.16
CA ASP A 348 -19.08 10.58 1.13
C ASP A 348 -17.55 10.52 1.16
N VAL A 349 -17.00 10.28 2.35
CA VAL A 349 -15.58 9.97 2.56
C VAL A 349 -15.49 8.74 3.43
N GLU A 350 -14.99 7.65 2.89
CA GLU A 350 -14.72 6.43 3.64
C GLU A 350 -13.21 6.20 3.81
N ASN A 351 -12.82 5.80 5.02
CA ASN A 351 -11.43 5.50 5.34
C ASN A 351 -11.22 3.98 5.42
N LEU A 352 -10.45 3.44 4.48
CA LEU A 352 -10.17 2.01 4.35
C LEU A 352 -8.73 1.64 4.78
N ARG A 353 -8.14 2.40 5.68
CA ARG A 353 -6.77 2.22 6.14
C ARG A 353 -6.42 0.79 6.54
N LEU A 354 -7.27 0.15 7.34
CA LEU A 354 -7.00 -1.22 7.83
C LEU A 354 -7.16 -2.28 6.73
N HIS A 355 -8.03 -2.03 5.74
CA HIS A 355 -8.10 -2.87 4.55
C HIS A 355 -6.79 -2.84 3.76
N TYR A 356 -6.14 -1.66 3.69
CA TYR A 356 -4.85 -1.60 3.02
C TYR A 356 -3.73 -2.26 3.82
N ALA A 357 -3.73 -2.13 5.15
CA ALA A 357 -2.80 -2.89 5.99
C ALA A 357 -2.94 -4.41 5.74
N GLN A 358 -4.17 -4.92 5.62
CA GLN A 358 -4.43 -6.33 5.33
C GLN A 358 -4.02 -6.70 3.91
N THR A 359 -4.34 -5.88 2.90
CA THR A 359 -3.90 -6.08 1.51
C THR A 359 -2.38 -6.23 1.42
N LEU A 360 -1.65 -5.34 2.10
CA LEU A 360 -0.18 -5.34 2.13
C LEU A 360 0.39 -6.55 2.86
N ARG A 361 -0.29 -7.08 3.89
CA ARG A 361 0.10 -8.34 4.52
C ARG A 361 -0.01 -9.53 3.56
N HIS A 362 -1.10 -9.60 2.79
CA HIS A 362 -1.24 -10.62 1.76
C HIS A 362 -0.17 -10.48 0.67
N TRP A 363 0.10 -9.26 0.21
CA TRP A 363 1.17 -9.03 -0.76
C TRP A 363 2.55 -9.39 -0.21
N LEU A 364 2.85 -9.04 1.05
CA LEU A 364 4.10 -9.40 1.69
C LEU A 364 4.25 -10.92 1.80
N ALA A 365 3.20 -11.63 2.23
CA ALA A 365 3.21 -13.08 2.32
C ALA A 365 3.41 -13.74 0.95
N GLY A 366 2.69 -13.30 -0.08
CA GLY A 366 2.89 -13.78 -1.46
C GLY A 366 4.30 -13.49 -1.99
N TYR A 367 4.83 -12.31 -1.69
CA TYR A 367 6.19 -11.90 -2.05
C TYR A 367 7.25 -12.78 -1.38
N GLU A 368 7.09 -13.10 -0.09
CA GLU A 368 8.03 -14.00 0.62
C GLU A 368 8.04 -15.41 0.01
N LEU A 369 6.87 -15.93 -0.35
CA LEU A 369 6.77 -17.23 -1.04
C LEU A 369 7.47 -17.21 -2.41
N ALA A 370 7.46 -16.07 -3.09
CA ALA A 370 8.10 -15.89 -4.40
C ALA A 370 9.55 -15.41 -4.33
N SER A 371 10.13 -15.20 -3.13
CA SER A 371 11.41 -14.51 -2.94
C SER A 371 12.60 -15.13 -3.70
N GLU A 372 12.65 -16.46 -3.83
CA GLU A 372 13.68 -17.17 -4.60
C GLU A 372 13.57 -16.83 -6.10
N ARG A 373 12.33 -16.79 -6.62
CA ARG A 373 12.10 -16.43 -8.02
C ARG A 373 12.45 -14.96 -8.29
N VAL A 374 12.11 -14.08 -7.35
CA VAL A 374 12.50 -12.66 -7.42
C VAL A 374 14.02 -12.51 -7.39
N ARG A 375 14.73 -13.29 -6.55
CA ARG A 375 16.20 -13.30 -6.50
C ARG A 375 16.80 -13.73 -7.83
N ALA A 376 16.20 -14.72 -8.50
CA ALA A 376 16.65 -15.17 -9.82
C ALA A 376 16.38 -14.13 -10.93
N MET A 377 15.32 -13.34 -10.82
CA MET A 377 15.00 -12.28 -11.77
C MET A 377 15.89 -11.03 -11.59
N PHE A 378 16.32 -10.73 -10.35
CA PHE A 378 17.08 -9.54 -9.98
C PHE A 378 18.31 -9.90 -9.15
N ASP A 379 18.32 -9.53 -7.87
CA ASP A 379 19.38 -9.85 -6.90
C ASP A 379 18.86 -9.82 -5.45
N GLU A 380 19.70 -10.21 -4.50
CA GLU A 380 19.38 -10.20 -3.06
C GLU A 380 19.07 -8.77 -2.55
N LYS A 381 19.74 -7.76 -3.09
CA LYS A 381 19.51 -6.37 -2.71
C LYS A 381 18.10 -5.93 -3.07
N PHE A 382 17.62 -6.31 -4.25
CA PHE A 382 16.24 -6.05 -4.70
C PHE A 382 15.24 -6.79 -3.82
N VAL A 383 15.49 -8.07 -3.51
CA VAL A 383 14.62 -8.86 -2.62
C VAL A 383 14.44 -8.16 -1.29
N ARG A 384 15.53 -7.73 -0.66
CA ARG A 384 15.49 -7.02 0.63
C ARG A 384 14.82 -5.64 0.52
N MET A 385 15.10 -4.91 -0.54
CA MET A 385 14.52 -3.59 -0.80
C MET A 385 13.00 -3.67 -0.90
N TRP A 386 12.47 -4.62 -1.67
CA TRP A 386 11.03 -4.78 -1.87
C TRP A 386 10.32 -5.31 -0.63
N ARG A 387 10.94 -6.25 0.07
CA ARG A 387 10.47 -6.71 1.41
C ARG A 387 10.33 -5.54 2.38
N LEU A 388 11.34 -4.68 2.47
CA LEU A 388 11.30 -3.51 3.35
C LEU A 388 10.18 -2.54 2.96
N TYR A 389 9.99 -2.33 1.65
CA TYR A 389 8.90 -1.49 1.15
C TYR A 389 7.52 -2.03 1.55
N LEU A 390 7.26 -3.32 1.32
CA LEU A 390 5.97 -3.93 1.68
C LEU A 390 5.75 -3.94 3.20
N ALA A 391 6.72 -4.39 3.98
CA ALA A 391 6.66 -4.41 5.45
C ALA A 391 6.50 -3.00 6.04
N GLY A 392 7.23 -2.01 5.50
CA GLY A 392 7.13 -0.61 5.91
C GLY A 392 5.76 0.00 5.59
N SER A 393 5.17 -0.42 4.47
CA SER A 393 3.82 -0.01 4.11
C SER A 393 2.77 -0.63 5.03
N VAL A 394 2.86 -1.93 5.36
CA VAL A 394 2.01 -2.55 6.39
C VAL A 394 2.07 -1.74 7.68
N ALA A 395 3.28 -1.47 8.18
CA ALA A 395 3.48 -0.73 9.42
C ALA A 395 2.91 0.70 9.36
N ALA A 396 3.06 1.40 8.22
CA ALA A 396 2.56 2.75 8.05
C ALA A 396 1.02 2.82 8.11
N PHE A 397 0.33 1.86 7.49
CA PHE A 397 -1.12 1.79 7.54
C PHE A 397 -1.63 1.26 8.89
N SER A 398 -0.99 0.25 9.49
CA SER A 398 -1.36 -0.28 10.81
C SER A 398 -1.26 0.79 11.91
N THR A 399 -0.24 1.65 11.87
CA THR A 399 -0.02 2.70 12.86
C THR A 399 -0.79 4.00 12.57
N GLY A 400 -1.46 4.11 11.42
CA GLY A 400 -2.19 5.31 11.02
C GLY A 400 -1.31 6.46 10.52
N THR A 401 -0.05 6.20 10.21
CA THR A 401 0.85 7.16 9.55
C THR A 401 0.38 7.46 8.13
N LEU A 402 -0.14 6.44 7.43
CA LEU A 402 -0.86 6.57 6.18
C LEU A 402 -2.34 6.23 6.37
N GLN A 403 -3.18 6.81 5.54
CA GLN A 403 -4.61 6.61 5.43
C GLN A 403 -4.95 6.12 4.03
N LEU A 404 -6.16 5.63 3.84
CA LEU A 404 -6.72 5.40 2.52
C LEU A 404 -8.13 5.98 2.48
N PHE A 405 -8.40 6.82 1.49
CA PHE A 405 -9.70 7.44 1.34
C PHE A 405 -10.37 7.02 0.04
N GLN A 406 -11.66 6.76 0.11
CA GLN A 406 -12.57 6.81 -1.02
C GLN A 406 -13.44 8.05 -0.87
N VAL A 407 -13.36 8.98 -1.84
CA VAL A 407 -14.13 10.22 -1.86
C VAL A 407 -15.13 10.13 -2.99
N LEU A 408 -16.41 10.04 -2.66
CA LEU A 408 -17.54 10.10 -3.60
C LEU A 408 -17.97 11.56 -3.77
N PHE A 409 -18.18 12.00 -5.00
CA PHE A 409 -18.57 13.38 -5.31
C PHE A 409 -19.49 13.44 -6.52
N ALA A 410 -20.17 14.58 -6.68
CA ALA A 410 -21.02 14.86 -7.82
C ALA A 410 -21.04 16.36 -8.14
N PRO A 411 -21.46 16.79 -9.34
CA PRO A 411 -21.77 18.18 -9.64
C PRO A 411 -22.78 18.76 -8.64
N ARG A 412 -22.62 20.03 -8.26
CA ARG A 412 -23.42 20.73 -7.26
C ARG A 412 -24.93 20.58 -7.43
N GLY A 413 -25.41 20.58 -8.67
CA GLY A 413 -26.85 20.49 -8.97
C GLY A 413 -27.42 19.07 -9.03
N ASN A 414 -26.60 18.05 -8.86
CA ASN A 414 -27.07 16.66 -8.94
C ASN A 414 -27.88 16.29 -7.69
N ASN A 415 -29.16 16.00 -7.87
CA ASN A 415 -30.06 15.54 -6.82
C ASN A 415 -30.34 14.02 -6.88
N ASP A 416 -29.76 13.28 -7.85
CA ASP A 416 -29.77 11.80 -7.86
C ASP A 416 -28.69 11.26 -6.93
N ILE A 417 -28.77 11.61 -5.65
CA ILE A 417 -27.87 11.13 -4.59
C ILE A 417 -28.62 10.18 -3.64
N ALA A 418 -27.90 9.19 -3.14
CA ALA A 418 -28.52 8.21 -2.22
C ALA A 418 -28.80 8.84 -0.85
N TRP A 419 -30.01 8.68 -0.33
CA TRP A 419 -30.39 9.16 1.01
C TRP A 419 -29.67 8.44 2.14
N THR A 420 -29.29 7.18 1.91
CA THR A 420 -28.59 6.34 2.89
C THR A 420 -27.51 5.52 2.21
N ARG A 421 -26.61 4.94 3.00
CA ARG A 421 -25.58 4.02 2.51
C ARG A 421 -26.05 2.57 2.32
N ARG A 422 -27.35 2.29 2.43
CA ARG A 422 -27.89 0.93 2.38
C ARG A 422 -27.48 0.17 1.12
N HIS A 423 -27.48 0.84 -0.05
CA HIS A 423 -27.10 0.27 -1.34
C HIS A 423 -25.65 -0.24 -1.41
N LEU A 424 -24.78 0.12 -0.45
CA LEU A 424 -23.41 -0.36 -0.40
C LEU A 424 -23.30 -1.78 0.14
N TYR A 425 -24.26 -2.20 0.98
CA TYR A 425 -24.20 -3.42 1.80
C TYR A 425 -25.29 -4.43 1.44
N THR A 426 -26.27 -4.05 0.63
CA THR A 426 -27.29 -4.96 0.08
C THR A 426 -26.97 -5.29 -1.36
N PRO A 427 -27.08 -6.57 -1.79
CA PRO A 427 -26.92 -6.96 -3.19
C PRO A 427 -27.85 -6.23 -4.13
#